data_654fa8392cdc56a7e6db8e2a11cf7551
#
_entry.id   654fa8392cdc56a7e6db8e2a11cf7551
#
_cell.length_a   1.000
_cell.length_b   1.000
_cell.length_c   1.000
_cell.angle_alpha   90.00
_cell.angle_beta   90.00
_cell.angle_gamma   90.00
#
_symmetry.space_group_name_H-M   'P 1'
#
loop_
_entity.id
_entity.type
_entity.pdbx_description
1 polymer ?
#
loop_
_entity_poly.entity_id
_entity_poly.type
_entity_poly.pdbx_seq_one_letter_code
_entity_poly.pdbx_strand_id
1 'polypeptide(L)'
;MTAPEPAPAPVPSPGPAPVRTPGPTPVRTPPRTQIFQVSTLYGAATLAAALDAGQFGRATDSHRILLVSNNAAVPETALRLEEMRGYGPLAARFDAVVDWNEAISPHHPSGWGPRSEETVLWQRAFRLAWDIAPDAPVDLAVESIQVNPARALAAIFSESAVHVYADGLMSYGPTRNRLPQSIACRIRRVLHLDLVTGVRPLLLAEAGVEPELVPDDAFRAVLSEIAAAAEGDKGLAAAEAAAPTAMLLGQYLAALTILTPEEEEDLHIRMLRGAARAGHTSILFKPHPTAPARYSRALDEAAAELGVRLTTLDGPLLAETLYERCAPTLVVGCFSTAMFTAAAYYGIPVARVGTRLVLDRITPYENSNRIPLTITDHLVPDLDELPALPALPALPALPAPDGPDAQGAGGVPRLPRTAPDSLAPLLRTVGYCMQAKLHPGLRPDAEEWLREHLDPTTQHYFKRRRLQSLTLPGGGPRGAAVRLRRTVRRTRSTLGL
;
A
#
# COMPACT_ATOMS: atom_id res chain seq x y z
N MET A 1 -89.57 -48.57 53.35
CA MET A 1 -88.21 -48.76 53.83
C MET A 1 -87.29 -48.69 52.66
N THR A 2 -86.80 -47.51 52.35
CA THR A 2 -85.85 -47.18 51.28
C THR A 2 -84.44 -47.18 51.84
N ALA A 3 -83.56 -47.94 51.21
CA ALA A 3 -82.13 -48.02 51.60
C ALA A 3 -81.38 -46.76 51.30
N PRO A 4 -80.35 -46.34 52.10
CA PRO A 4 -79.59 -45.17 51.87
C PRO A 4 -78.56 -45.33 50.75
N GLU A 5 -78.42 -44.31 49.97
CA GLU A 5 -77.47 -44.12 48.86
C GLU A 5 -75.99 -44.10 49.38
N PRO A 6 -75.01 -44.76 48.70
CA PRO A 6 -73.61 -44.76 49.14
C PRO A 6 -72.93 -43.39 48.89
N ALA A 7 -72.09 -42.96 49.85
CA ALA A 7 -71.32 -41.73 49.81
C ALA A 7 -70.27 -41.74 48.66
N PRO A 8 -69.99 -40.54 48.03
CA PRO A 8 -69.00 -40.45 46.93
C PRO A 8 -67.57 -40.67 47.41
N ALA A 9 -66.76 -41.38 46.58
CA ALA A 9 -65.33 -41.59 46.87
C ALA A 9 -64.50 -40.33 46.86
N PRO A 10 -63.42 -40.24 47.66
CA PRO A 10 -62.56 -39.05 47.72
C PRO A 10 -61.79 -38.84 46.43
N VAL A 11 -61.82 -37.58 45.93
CA VAL A 11 -61.04 -37.14 44.76
C VAL A 11 -59.54 -37.11 45.11
N PRO A 12 -58.64 -37.71 44.33
CA PRO A 12 -57.20 -37.68 44.61
C PRO A 12 -56.66 -36.24 44.46
N SER A 13 -55.87 -35.77 45.46
CA SER A 13 -55.20 -34.50 45.42
C SER A 13 -54.21 -34.44 44.27
N PRO A 14 -54.10 -33.30 43.53
CA PRO A 14 -53.11 -33.18 42.47
C PRO A 14 -51.70 -33.23 43.07
N GLY A 15 -50.87 -34.15 42.50
CA GLY A 15 -49.44 -34.25 42.85
C GLY A 15 -48.66 -32.98 42.53
N PRO A 16 -47.53 -32.76 43.23
CA PRO A 16 -46.71 -31.55 42.97
C PRO A 16 -46.29 -31.49 41.49
N ALA A 17 -46.48 -30.30 40.87
CA ALA A 17 -46.05 -30.04 39.51
C ALA A 17 -44.53 -30.26 39.36
N PRO A 18 -44.06 -30.84 38.23
CA PRO A 18 -42.66 -31.07 38.03
C PRO A 18 -41.90 -29.74 38.04
N VAL A 19 -40.91 -29.64 38.91
CA VAL A 19 -39.95 -28.49 38.97
C VAL A 19 -39.18 -28.51 37.65
N ARG A 20 -39.50 -27.55 36.75
CA ARG A 20 -38.70 -27.30 35.52
C ARG A 20 -37.34 -26.75 36.00
N THR A 21 -36.30 -27.54 35.94
CA THR A 21 -34.93 -27.09 36.00
C THR A 21 -34.73 -26.12 34.84
N PRO A 22 -34.25 -24.86 35.10
CA PRO A 22 -33.89 -23.96 34.00
C PRO A 22 -32.86 -24.67 33.14
N GLY A 23 -33.14 -24.80 31.86
CA GLY A 23 -32.16 -25.29 30.90
C GLY A 23 -30.92 -24.36 30.94
N PRO A 24 -29.73 -24.87 30.59
CA PRO A 24 -28.53 -24.06 30.56
C PRO A 24 -28.80 -22.81 29.73
N THR A 25 -28.63 -21.64 30.35
CA THR A 25 -28.68 -20.36 29.66
C THR A 25 -27.68 -20.45 28.48
N PRO A 26 -28.07 -20.17 27.22
CA PRO A 26 -27.12 -20.22 26.12
C PRO A 26 -25.97 -19.28 26.46
N VAL A 27 -24.76 -19.82 26.59
CA VAL A 27 -23.55 -19.05 26.76
C VAL A 27 -23.42 -18.21 25.50
N ARG A 28 -23.76 -16.90 25.56
CA ARG A 28 -23.53 -15.99 24.46
C ARG A 28 -22.02 -15.87 24.30
N THR A 29 -21.50 -16.45 23.22
CA THR A 29 -20.11 -16.20 22.83
C THR A 29 -19.94 -14.69 22.71
N PRO A 30 -18.93 -14.08 23.35
CA PRO A 30 -18.71 -12.65 23.21
C PRO A 30 -18.50 -12.28 21.75
N PRO A 31 -18.98 -11.12 21.30
CA PRO A 31 -18.81 -10.71 19.91
C PRO A 31 -17.32 -10.69 19.55
N ARG A 32 -17.01 -11.11 18.33
CA ARG A 32 -15.65 -11.04 17.79
C ARG A 32 -15.18 -9.59 17.74
N THR A 33 -13.94 -9.33 18.11
CA THR A 33 -13.32 -8.02 17.93
C THR A 33 -12.41 -8.04 16.73
N GLN A 34 -12.50 -7.02 15.88
CA GLN A 34 -11.62 -6.81 14.73
C GLN A 34 -10.83 -5.51 14.95
N ILE A 35 -9.50 -5.60 14.97
CA ILE A 35 -8.60 -4.45 15.11
C ILE A 35 -8.00 -4.14 13.75
N PHE A 36 -8.24 -2.94 13.24
CA PHE A 36 -7.78 -2.46 11.94
C PHE A 36 -6.69 -1.41 12.15
N GLN A 37 -5.44 -1.77 11.89
CA GLN A 37 -4.30 -0.85 12.04
C GLN A 37 -4.09 -0.08 10.75
N VAL A 38 -3.94 1.24 10.86
CA VAL A 38 -3.77 2.16 9.73
C VAL A 38 -2.77 3.26 10.07
N SER A 39 -2.01 3.72 9.07
CA SER A 39 -1.08 4.84 9.22
C SER A 39 -1.29 5.96 8.19
N THR A 40 -2.10 5.73 7.15
CA THR A 40 -2.34 6.69 6.06
C THR A 40 -3.83 6.79 5.71
N LEU A 41 -4.24 7.93 5.17
CA LEU A 41 -5.62 8.11 4.69
C LEU A 41 -5.94 7.16 3.53
N TYR A 42 -4.96 6.88 2.67
CA TYR A 42 -5.13 5.95 1.56
C TYR A 42 -5.30 4.50 2.05
N GLY A 43 -4.54 4.11 3.07
CA GLY A 43 -4.72 2.81 3.75
C GLY A 43 -6.09 2.71 4.44
N ALA A 44 -6.56 3.78 5.09
CA ALA A 44 -7.90 3.85 5.66
C ALA A 44 -9.00 3.73 4.59
N ALA A 45 -8.80 4.33 3.42
CA ALA A 45 -9.71 4.20 2.27
C ALA A 45 -9.76 2.75 1.76
N THR A 46 -8.60 2.08 1.67
CA THR A 46 -8.54 0.67 1.27
C THR A 46 -9.29 -0.23 2.23
N LEU A 47 -9.13 -0.01 3.55
CA LEU A 47 -9.87 -0.76 4.58
C LEU A 47 -11.38 -0.46 4.53
N ALA A 48 -11.77 0.82 4.36
CA ALA A 48 -13.16 1.22 4.23
C ALA A 48 -13.83 0.52 3.04
N ALA A 49 -13.17 0.49 1.89
CA ALA A 49 -13.66 -0.20 0.70
C ALA A 49 -13.83 -1.72 0.94
N ALA A 50 -12.85 -2.34 1.60
CA ALA A 50 -12.94 -3.75 1.95
C ALA A 50 -14.08 -4.05 2.95
N LEU A 51 -14.34 -3.13 3.88
CA LEU A 51 -15.48 -3.22 4.81
C LEU A 51 -16.82 -3.08 4.08
N ASP A 52 -16.95 -2.09 3.21
CA ASP A 52 -18.16 -1.83 2.42
C ASP A 52 -18.46 -2.98 1.46
N ALA A 53 -17.42 -3.61 0.91
CA ALA A 53 -17.53 -4.83 0.10
C ALA A 53 -17.85 -6.10 0.91
N GLY A 54 -17.99 -6.00 2.24
CA GLY A 54 -18.33 -7.14 3.11
C GLY A 54 -17.18 -8.13 3.36
N GLN A 55 -15.94 -7.81 2.96
CA GLN A 55 -14.80 -8.71 3.11
C GLN A 55 -14.42 -9.02 4.57
N PHE A 56 -14.92 -8.24 5.52
CA PHE A 56 -14.75 -8.45 6.96
C PHE A 56 -16.04 -8.86 7.68
N GLY A 57 -17.06 -9.32 6.94
CA GLY A 57 -18.37 -9.67 7.48
C GLY A 57 -19.24 -8.44 7.78
N ARG A 58 -20.37 -8.67 8.46
CA ARG A 58 -21.33 -7.61 8.77
C ARG A 58 -20.87 -6.81 9.99
N ALA A 59 -21.13 -5.52 10.01
CA ALA A 59 -20.78 -4.64 11.14
C ALA A 59 -21.43 -5.11 12.45
N THR A 60 -22.64 -5.67 12.38
CA THR A 60 -23.38 -6.17 13.56
C THR A 60 -22.78 -7.43 14.21
N ASP A 61 -21.86 -8.10 13.53
CA ASP A 61 -21.33 -9.40 13.96
C ASP A 61 -19.99 -9.29 14.71
N SER A 62 -19.42 -8.08 14.74
CA SER A 62 -18.11 -7.82 15.36
C SER A 62 -18.04 -6.41 15.94
N HIS A 63 -17.22 -6.23 16.98
CA HIS A 63 -16.78 -4.94 17.46
C HIS A 63 -15.53 -4.51 16.69
N ARG A 64 -15.59 -3.39 15.96
CA ARG A 64 -14.55 -2.90 15.07
C ARG A 64 -13.78 -1.74 15.68
N ILE A 65 -12.48 -1.91 15.87
CA ILE A 65 -11.58 -0.89 16.40
C ILE A 65 -10.65 -0.43 15.29
N LEU A 66 -10.66 0.88 14.98
CA LEU A 66 -9.65 1.50 14.14
C LEU A 66 -8.46 1.91 15.02
N LEU A 67 -7.30 1.32 14.78
CA LEU A 67 -6.05 1.63 15.48
C LEU A 67 -5.18 2.49 14.58
N VAL A 68 -5.10 3.77 14.90
CA VAL A 68 -4.34 4.75 14.12
C VAL A 68 -2.91 4.84 14.65
N SER A 69 -1.92 4.80 13.76
CA SER A 69 -0.52 4.99 14.10
C SER A 69 0.13 6.08 13.25
N ASN A 70 0.82 7.02 13.87
CA ASN A 70 1.65 7.99 13.18
C ASN A 70 3.11 7.54 13.22
N ASN A 71 3.61 7.09 12.08
CA ASN A 71 4.95 6.52 11.94
C ASN A 71 6.00 7.54 11.43
N ALA A 72 5.68 8.84 11.42
CA ALA A 72 6.62 9.90 11.06
C ALA A 72 7.84 9.91 12.00
N ALA A 73 8.97 10.42 11.53
CA ALA A 73 10.20 10.47 12.33
C ALA A 73 10.02 11.24 13.67
N VAL A 74 9.16 12.27 13.68
CA VAL A 74 8.74 13.03 14.86
C VAL A 74 7.20 13.09 14.85
N PRO A 75 6.52 12.07 15.39
CA PRO A 75 5.06 11.98 15.33
C PRO A 75 4.33 13.17 15.96
N GLU A 76 4.94 13.78 16.98
CA GLU A 76 4.37 14.91 17.74
C GLU A 76 4.21 16.18 16.92
N THR A 77 5.00 16.32 15.85
CA THR A 77 4.97 17.51 14.96
C THR A 77 4.39 17.20 13.58
N ALA A 78 4.17 15.93 13.29
CA ALA A 78 3.59 15.51 12.03
C ALA A 78 2.06 15.62 12.07
N LEU A 79 1.47 15.91 10.92
CA LEU A 79 0.02 15.95 10.79
C LEU A 79 -0.60 14.62 11.20
N ARG A 80 -1.62 14.69 12.04
CA ARG A 80 -2.37 13.51 12.49
C ARG A 80 -3.36 13.08 11.41
N LEU A 81 -3.60 11.77 11.31
CA LEU A 81 -4.52 11.23 10.32
C LEU A 81 -5.94 11.79 10.45
N GLU A 82 -6.37 12.00 11.68
CA GLU A 82 -7.70 12.55 12.02
C GLU A 82 -7.90 14.00 11.60
N GLU A 83 -6.81 14.73 11.37
CA GLU A 83 -6.85 16.14 10.87
C GLU A 83 -6.99 16.19 9.34
N MET A 84 -6.78 15.06 8.66
CA MET A 84 -6.90 15.00 7.21
C MET A 84 -8.36 15.02 6.75
N ARG A 85 -8.64 15.81 5.71
CA ARG A 85 -9.96 15.84 5.09
C ARG A 85 -10.33 14.46 4.56
N GLY A 86 -11.57 14.03 4.82
CA GLY A 86 -12.07 12.71 4.44
C GLY A 86 -11.85 11.61 5.50
N TYR A 87 -11.12 11.86 6.59
CA TYR A 87 -10.94 10.87 7.65
C TYR A 87 -12.25 10.55 8.39
N GLY A 88 -13.04 11.56 8.75
CA GLY A 88 -14.26 11.39 9.54
C GLY A 88 -15.24 10.35 8.97
N PRO A 89 -15.62 10.43 7.69
CA PRO A 89 -16.45 9.42 7.05
C PRO A 89 -15.85 8.01 7.11
N LEU A 90 -14.53 7.86 6.94
CA LEU A 90 -13.86 6.55 7.04
C LEU A 90 -13.92 5.99 8.45
N ALA A 91 -13.64 6.82 9.45
CA ALA A 91 -13.67 6.45 10.86
C ALA A 91 -15.07 6.03 11.33
N ALA A 92 -16.14 6.57 10.73
CA ALA A 92 -17.53 6.23 11.06
C ALA A 92 -17.91 4.75 10.80
N ARG A 93 -17.07 3.98 10.10
CA ARG A 93 -17.26 2.54 9.88
C ARG A 93 -16.81 1.67 11.05
N PHE A 94 -16.25 2.28 12.09
CA PHE A 94 -15.68 1.61 13.25
C PHE A 94 -16.42 2.02 14.52
N ASP A 95 -16.50 1.11 15.48
CA ASP A 95 -17.18 1.35 16.76
C ASP A 95 -16.31 2.17 17.72
N ALA A 96 -14.97 2.07 17.58
CA ALA A 96 -14.00 2.82 18.35
C ALA A 96 -12.77 3.20 17.51
N VAL A 97 -12.15 4.31 17.90
CA VAL A 97 -10.85 4.75 17.34
C VAL A 97 -9.85 4.82 18.50
N VAL A 98 -8.68 4.25 18.29
CA VAL A 98 -7.59 4.21 19.28
C VAL A 98 -6.32 4.78 18.65
N ASP A 99 -5.66 5.68 19.36
CA ASP A 99 -4.35 6.18 19.02
C ASP A 99 -3.27 5.21 19.54
N TRP A 100 -2.53 4.57 18.60
CA TRP A 100 -1.46 3.66 18.96
C TRP A 100 -0.28 4.37 19.62
N ASN A 101 0.04 5.59 19.18
CA ASN A 101 1.16 6.36 19.73
C ASN A 101 0.91 6.72 21.20
N GLU A 102 -0.32 7.08 21.55
CA GLU A 102 -0.72 7.27 22.95
C GLU A 102 -0.67 5.97 23.76
N ALA A 103 -1.19 4.88 23.18
CA ALA A 103 -1.27 3.59 23.84
C ALA A 103 0.09 3.01 24.24
N ILE A 104 1.16 3.35 23.51
CA ILE A 104 2.53 2.87 23.76
C ILE A 104 3.47 3.97 24.28
N SER A 105 2.97 5.20 24.50
CA SER A 105 3.79 6.32 24.98
C SER A 105 4.65 5.94 26.19
N PRO A 106 5.92 6.35 26.26
CA PRO A 106 6.64 7.30 25.39
C PRO A 106 7.40 6.68 24.19
N HIS A 107 7.02 5.50 23.75
CA HIS A 107 7.76 4.79 22.70
C HIS A 107 7.35 5.23 21.29
N HIS A 108 8.32 5.17 20.36
CA HIS A 108 8.05 5.43 18.95
C HIS A 108 7.43 4.20 18.26
N PRO A 109 6.31 4.33 17.51
CA PRO A 109 5.56 3.20 16.96
C PRO A 109 6.37 2.30 16.03
N SER A 110 7.26 2.85 15.20
CA SER A 110 8.09 2.07 14.29
C SER A 110 9.21 1.28 15.00
N GLY A 111 9.64 1.73 16.19
CA GLY A 111 10.75 1.15 16.93
C GLY A 111 10.34 0.21 18.05
N TRP A 112 9.11 0.35 18.54
CA TRP A 112 8.68 -0.39 19.71
C TRP A 112 8.01 -1.73 19.38
N GLY A 113 8.32 -2.73 20.18
CA GLY A 113 7.61 -3.99 20.25
C GLY A 113 7.82 -4.63 21.62
N PRO A 114 6.84 -5.41 22.13
CA PRO A 114 6.94 -6.02 23.45
C PRO A 114 8.04 -7.09 23.47
N ARG A 115 8.64 -7.31 24.62
CA ARG A 115 9.44 -8.52 24.87
C ARG A 115 8.52 -9.73 24.95
N SER A 116 9.05 -10.90 24.64
CA SER A 116 8.24 -12.13 24.60
C SER A 116 7.51 -12.41 25.92
N GLU A 117 8.15 -12.14 27.04
CA GLU A 117 7.61 -12.31 28.39
C GLU A 117 6.55 -11.26 28.78
N GLU A 118 6.51 -10.13 28.07
CA GLU A 118 5.58 -9.03 28.35
C GLU A 118 4.28 -9.13 27.53
N THR A 119 4.24 -9.96 26.49
CA THR A 119 3.11 -10.01 25.53
C THR A 119 1.77 -10.26 26.22
N VAL A 120 1.70 -11.16 27.21
CA VAL A 120 0.47 -11.47 27.93
C VAL A 120 0.00 -10.27 28.79
N LEU A 121 0.95 -9.53 29.38
CA LEU A 121 0.65 -8.32 30.14
C LEU A 121 0.07 -7.24 29.22
N TRP A 122 0.73 -6.99 28.10
CA TRP A 122 0.25 -6.01 27.11
C TRP A 122 -1.10 -6.41 26.51
N GLN A 123 -1.31 -7.69 26.21
CA GLN A 123 -2.60 -8.18 25.72
C GLN A 123 -3.72 -7.88 26.72
N ARG A 124 -3.49 -8.17 28.03
CA ARG A 124 -4.46 -7.88 29.07
C ARG A 124 -4.70 -6.38 29.23
N ALA A 125 -3.64 -5.57 29.21
CA ALA A 125 -3.74 -4.12 29.33
C ALA A 125 -4.57 -3.51 28.19
N PHE A 126 -4.28 -3.91 26.95
CA PHE A 126 -5.03 -3.41 25.79
C PHE A 126 -6.47 -3.93 25.73
N ARG A 127 -6.72 -5.19 26.12
CA ARG A 127 -8.11 -5.65 26.25
C ARG A 127 -8.92 -4.81 27.22
N LEU A 128 -8.34 -4.45 28.35
CA LEU A 128 -8.99 -3.58 29.36
C LEU A 128 -9.16 -2.15 28.85
N ALA A 129 -8.12 -1.59 28.23
CA ALA A 129 -8.15 -0.20 27.74
C ALA A 129 -9.10 0.01 26.54
N TRP A 130 -9.30 -1.03 25.71
CA TRP A 130 -10.10 -0.97 24.50
C TRP A 130 -11.45 -1.69 24.61
N ASP A 131 -11.88 -1.98 25.84
CA ASP A 131 -13.15 -2.66 26.17
C ASP A 131 -13.36 -3.99 25.39
N ILE A 132 -12.30 -4.77 25.27
CA ILE A 132 -12.34 -6.09 24.64
C ILE A 132 -12.56 -7.14 25.72
N ALA A 133 -13.65 -7.91 25.66
CA ALA A 133 -13.92 -8.97 26.63
C ALA A 133 -12.73 -9.96 26.72
N PRO A 134 -12.43 -10.50 27.93
CA PRO A 134 -11.24 -11.33 28.16
C PRO A 134 -11.11 -12.54 27.21
N ASP A 135 -12.23 -13.14 26.85
CA ASP A 135 -12.37 -14.34 26.00
C ASP A 135 -12.89 -14.05 24.59
N ALA A 136 -13.10 -12.77 24.24
CA ALA A 136 -13.50 -12.41 22.87
C ALA A 136 -12.40 -12.80 21.86
N PRO A 137 -12.75 -13.49 20.77
CA PRO A 137 -11.79 -13.72 19.69
C PRO A 137 -11.39 -12.37 19.05
N VAL A 138 -10.10 -12.21 18.76
CA VAL A 138 -9.57 -11.00 18.12
C VAL A 138 -9.02 -11.38 16.74
N ASP A 139 -9.39 -10.63 15.72
CA ASP A 139 -8.75 -10.64 14.41
C ASP A 139 -8.01 -9.33 14.17
N LEU A 140 -6.89 -9.40 13.48
CA LEU A 140 -6.07 -8.26 13.11
C LEU A 140 -6.15 -8.01 11.60
N ALA A 141 -6.40 -6.77 11.21
CA ALA A 141 -6.18 -6.30 9.84
C ALA A 141 -5.06 -5.25 9.88
N VAL A 142 -3.94 -5.53 9.23
CA VAL A 142 -2.71 -4.73 9.36
C VAL A 142 -2.12 -4.36 8.02
N GLU A 143 -1.51 -3.17 7.97
CA GLU A 143 -0.91 -2.62 6.75
C GLU A 143 0.32 -3.41 6.30
N SER A 144 1.31 -3.54 7.14
CA SER A 144 2.57 -4.21 6.80
C SER A 144 3.05 -5.09 7.94
N ILE A 145 2.80 -6.40 7.82
CA ILE A 145 3.18 -7.39 8.86
C ILE A 145 4.70 -7.52 9.08
N GLN A 146 5.50 -6.92 8.22
CA GLN A 146 6.97 -7.04 8.28
C GLN A 146 7.62 -6.07 9.26
N VAL A 147 6.94 -5.03 9.69
CA VAL A 147 7.43 -3.95 10.54
C VAL A 147 6.44 -3.64 11.66
N ASN A 148 6.88 -2.86 12.65
CA ASN A 148 5.98 -2.31 13.66
C ASN A 148 5.19 -1.13 13.05
N PRO A 149 3.97 -0.93 13.53
CA PRO A 149 3.30 -1.55 14.69
C PRO A 149 2.68 -2.93 14.43
N ALA A 150 2.47 -3.34 13.18
CA ALA A 150 1.80 -4.60 12.84
C ALA A 150 2.44 -5.84 13.49
N ARG A 151 3.79 -5.90 13.52
CA ARG A 151 4.52 -6.99 14.21
C ARG A 151 4.27 -7.01 15.71
N ALA A 152 4.25 -5.84 16.34
CA ALA A 152 3.98 -5.71 17.77
C ALA A 152 2.56 -6.21 18.09
N LEU A 153 1.56 -5.78 17.31
CA LEU A 153 0.18 -6.23 17.45
C LEU A 153 0.05 -7.75 17.28
N ALA A 154 0.68 -8.31 16.23
CA ALA A 154 0.67 -9.75 15.99
C ALA A 154 1.39 -10.57 17.08
N ALA A 155 2.36 -9.98 17.80
CA ALA A 155 3.02 -10.60 18.94
C ALA A 155 2.14 -10.53 20.20
N ILE A 156 1.48 -9.40 20.44
CA ILE A 156 0.60 -9.18 21.60
C ILE A 156 -0.65 -10.06 21.49
N PHE A 157 -1.34 -10.04 20.37
CA PHE A 157 -2.51 -10.86 20.08
C PHE A 157 -2.09 -12.16 19.38
N SER A 158 -1.34 -13.01 20.08
CA SER A 158 -0.64 -14.16 19.53
C SER A 158 -1.55 -15.27 18.96
N GLU A 159 -2.84 -15.28 19.30
CA GLU A 159 -3.82 -16.26 18.82
C GLU A 159 -4.70 -15.72 17.68
N SER A 160 -4.59 -14.42 17.36
CA SER A 160 -5.43 -13.77 16.37
C SER A 160 -5.14 -14.26 14.96
N ALA A 161 -6.20 -14.42 14.16
CA ALA A 161 -6.05 -14.45 12.71
C ALA A 161 -5.53 -13.08 12.23
N VAL A 162 -4.67 -13.10 11.21
CA VAL A 162 -4.06 -11.89 10.66
C VAL A 162 -4.49 -11.75 9.20
N HIS A 163 -5.07 -10.62 8.89
CA HIS A 163 -5.37 -10.18 7.54
C HIS A 163 -4.38 -9.06 7.21
N VAL A 164 -3.64 -9.19 6.11
CA VAL A 164 -2.74 -8.15 5.64
C VAL A 164 -3.43 -7.40 4.53
N TYR A 165 -3.34 -6.09 4.51
CA TYR A 165 -3.72 -5.30 3.35
C TYR A 165 -2.51 -4.55 2.80
N ALA A 166 -2.48 -4.39 1.49
CA ALA A 166 -1.38 -3.76 0.77
C ALA A 166 -1.97 -2.83 -0.31
N ASP A 167 -1.95 -1.56 -0.03
CA ASP A 167 -2.61 -0.50 -0.78
C ASP A 167 -1.79 0.06 -1.95
N GLY A 168 -0.58 -0.44 -2.18
CA GLY A 168 0.32 0.12 -3.19
C GLY A 168 1.07 -0.92 -4.03
N LEU A 169 1.86 -0.43 -4.97
CA LEU A 169 2.65 -1.24 -5.92
C LEU A 169 3.65 -2.19 -5.25
N MET A 170 3.99 -1.96 -3.97
CA MET A 170 4.87 -2.86 -3.22
C MET A 170 4.26 -4.25 -3.01
N SER A 171 2.94 -4.41 -3.13
CA SER A 171 2.25 -5.70 -3.06
C SER A 171 2.71 -6.69 -4.13
N TYR A 172 3.11 -6.19 -5.30
CA TYR A 172 3.62 -7.01 -6.39
C TYR A 172 5.05 -7.53 -6.14
N GLY A 173 5.73 -7.03 -5.10
CA GLY A 173 7.06 -7.46 -4.69
C GLY A 173 7.07 -8.58 -3.65
N PRO A 174 8.23 -9.24 -3.48
CA PRO A 174 8.37 -10.30 -2.48
C PRO A 174 8.37 -9.73 -1.07
N THR A 175 8.01 -10.57 -0.10
CA THR A 175 8.19 -10.28 1.33
C THR A 175 9.64 -9.90 1.61
N ARG A 176 9.87 -8.77 2.27
CA ARG A 176 11.21 -8.21 2.48
C ARG A 176 12.06 -9.04 3.45
N ASN A 177 11.44 -9.47 4.54
CA ASN A 177 12.08 -10.23 5.60
C ASN A 177 11.28 -11.49 5.91
N ARG A 178 11.98 -12.58 6.23
CA ARG A 178 11.32 -13.81 6.68
C ARG A 178 10.52 -13.54 7.95
N LEU A 179 9.23 -13.88 7.91
CA LEU A 179 8.38 -13.79 9.09
C LEU A 179 8.64 -14.96 10.05
N PRO A 180 8.53 -14.73 11.38
CA PRO A 180 8.45 -15.82 12.34
C PRO A 180 7.31 -16.77 12.01
N GLN A 181 7.52 -18.08 12.15
CA GLN A 181 6.51 -19.08 11.85
C GLN A 181 5.23 -18.86 12.66
N SER A 182 5.37 -18.43 13.93
CA SER A 182 4.24 -18.08 14.82
C SER A 182 3.34 -16.96 14.30
N ILE A 183 3.83 -16.12 13.39
CA ILE A 183 3.03 -15.09 12.71
C ILE A 183 2.57 -15.62 11.35
N ALA A 184 3.48 -16.17 10.55
CA ALA A 184 3.19 -16.59 9.18
C ALA A 184 2.02 -17.58 9.08
N CYS A 185 1.94 -18.55 10.00
CA CYS A 185 0.85 -19.56 10.00
C CYS A 185 -0.54 -18.99 10.34
N ARG A 186 -0.62 -17.76 10.84
CA ARG A 186 -1.89 -17.09 11.19
C ARG A 186 -2.37 -16.13 10.13
N ILE A 187 -1.56 -15.83 9.12
CA ILE A 187 -1.96 -14.96 8.02
C ILE A 187 -2.97 -15.71 7.17
N ARG A 188 -4.13 -15.10 6.93
CA ARG A 188 -5.26 -15.71 6.22
C ARG A 188 -5.35 -15.26 4.77
N ARG A 189 -5.03 -13.98 4.51
CA ARG A 189 -5.14 -13.37 3.17
C ARG A 189 -4.31 -12.10 3.08
N VAL A 190 -4.05 -11.68 1.85
CA VAL A 190 -3.53 -10.34 1.50
C VAL A 190 -4.59 -9.65 0.66
N LEU A 191 -5.20 -8.60 1.22
CA LEU A 191 -6.08 -7.71 0.46
C LEU A 191 -5.21 -6.74 -0.36
N HIS A 192 -5.55 -6.52 -1.62
CA HIS A 192 -4.83 -5.59 -2.47
C HIS A 192 -5.74 -4.91 -3.49
N LEU A 193 -5.27 -3.79 -4.04
CA LEU A 193 -5.92 -3.07 -5.13
C LEU A 193 -5.43 -3.59 -6.49
N ASP A 194 -6.28 -3.61 -7.51
CA ASP A 194 -5.90 -3.98 -8.88
C ASP A 194 -5.27 -2.81 -9.64
N LEU A 195 -4.10 -2.39 -9.20
CA LEU A 195 -3.36 -1.29 -9.83
C LEU A 195 -2.63 -1.68 -11.11
N VAL A 196 -2.40 -2.98 -11.32
CA VAL A 196 -1.71 -3.56 -12.46
C VAL A 196 -2.43 -4.85 -12.86
N THR A 197 -3.52 -4.68 -13.58
CA THR A 197 -4.43 -5.79 -13.93
C THR A 197 -3.71 -6.90 -14.69
N GLY A 198 -3.92 -8.13 -14.26
CA GLY A 198 -3.27 -9.32 -14.83
C GLY A 198 -1.96 -9.72 -14.13
N VAL A 199 -1.47 -8.93 -13.17
CA VAL A 199 -0.27 -9.28 -12.38
C VAL A 199 -0.67 -9.70 -10.99
N ARG A 200 -0.27 -10.91 -10.57
CA ARG A 200 -0.51 -11.42 -9.22
C ARG A 200 0.53 -10.89 -8.24
N PRO A 201 0.13 -10.40 -7.06
CA PRO A 201 1.04 -10.04 -5.98
C PRO A 201 1.97 -11.20 -5.56
N LEU A 202 3.23 -10.84 -5.23
CA LEU A 202 4.21 -11.76 -4.66
C LEU A 202 4.31 -11.66 -3.14
N LEU A 203 3.75 -10.62 -2.56
CA LEU A 203 3.77 -10.40 -1.11
C LEU A 203 3.14 -11.60 -0.38
N LEU A 204 3.88 -12.18 0.56
CA LEU A 204 3.49 -13.34 1.37
C LEU A 204 3.19 -14.64 0.59
N ALA A 205 3.54 -14.70 -0.70
CA ALA A 205 3.38 -15.92 -1.50
C ALA A 205 4.21 -17.09 -0.95
N GLU A 206 5.36 -16.81 -0.32
CA GLU A 206 6.20 -17.84 0.35
C GLU A 206 5.53 -18.48 1.57
N ALA A 207 4.55 -17.81 2.15
CA ALA A 207 3.74 -18.33 3.25
C ALA A 207 2.47 -19.07 2.78
N GLY A 208 2.27 -19.20 1.46
CA GLY A 208 1.09 -19.82 0.87
C GLY A 208 -0.19 -18.99 1.05
N VAL A 209 -0.02 -17.68 1.25
CA VAL A 209 -1.17 -16.76 1.43
C VAL A 209 -1.71 -16.36 0.06
N GLU A 210 -3.03 -16.49 -0.11
CA GLU A 210 -3.70 -16.08 -1.33
C GLU A 210 -4.02 -14.59 -1.31
N PRO A 211 -3.71 -13.86 -2.42
CA PRO A 211 -4.15 -12.49 -2.59
C PRO A 211 -5.65 -12.42 -2.88
N GLU A 212 -6.32 -11.43 -2.31
CA GLU A 212 -7.74 -11.15 -2.49
C GLU A 212 -7.91 -9.69 -2.92
N LEU A 213 -8.64 -9.46 -4.00
CA LEU A 213 -8.88 -8.11 -4.51
C LEU A 213 -9.89 -7.37 -3.65
N VAL A 214 -9.59 -6.12 -3.34
CA VAL A 214 -10.61 -5.14 -2.92
C VAL A 214 -11.33 -4.68 -4.18
N PRO A 215 -12.68 -4.78 -4.24
CA PRO A 215 -13.43 -4.41 -5.43
C PRO A 215 -13.20 -2.95 -5.84
N ASP A 216 -12.94 -2.73 -7.12
CA ASP A 216 -12.62 -1.41 -7.68
C ASP A 216 -13.75 -0.40 -7.51
N ASP A 217 -15.00 -0.84 -7.67
CA ASP A 217 -16.19 -0.02 -7.48
C ASP A 217 -16.36 0.44 -6.03
N ALA A 218 -16.11 -0.43 -5.06
CA ALA A 218 -16.12 -0.09 -3.64
C ALA A 218 -15.00 0.91 -3.32
N PHE A 219 -13.80 0.70 -3.84
CA PHE A 219 -12.69 1.62 -3.59
C PHE A 219 -12.93 2.99 -4.23
N ARG A 220 -13.43 3.05 -5.47
CA ARG A 220 -13.81 4.31 -6.14
C ARG A 220 -14.91 5.06 -5.39
N ALA A 221 -15.92 4.37 -4.87
CA ALA A 221 -16.97 4.99 -4.06
C ALA A 221 -16.40 5.66 -2.81
N VAL A 222 -15.45 5.01 -2.12
CA VAL A 222 -14.76 5.59 -0.96
C VAL A 222 -13.89 6.78 -1.35
N LEU A 223 -13.18 6.73 -2.48
CA LEU A 223 -12.41 7.89 -2.96
C LEU A 223 -13.31 9.09 -3.26
N SER A 224 -14.47 8.88 -3.87
CA SER A 224 -15.47 9.94 -4.10
C SER A 224 -16.03 10.49 -2.80
N GLU A 225 -16.23 9.66 -1.77
CA GLU A 225 -16.64 10.11 -0.43
C GLU A 225 -15.57 11.03 0.21
N ILE A 226 -14.29 10.67 0.09
CA ILE A 226 -13.17 11.49 0.55
C ILE A 226 -13.11 12.83 -0.21
N ALA A 227 -13.29 12.79 -1.53
CA ALA A 227 -13.27 13.99 -2.36
C ALA A 227 -14.45 14.94 -2.01
N ALA A 228 -15.63 14.40 -1.74
CA ALA A 228 -16.77 15.17 -1.28
C ALA A 228 -16.52 15.80 0.11
N ALA A 229 -15.92 15.06 1.04
CA ALA A 229 -15.58 15.54 2.38
C ALA A 229 -14.47 16.61 2.40
N ALA A 230 -13.73 16.77 1.30
CA ALA A 230 -12.75 17.84 1.13
C ALA A 230 -13.35 19.17 0.67
N GLU A 231 -14.66 19.24 0.45
CA GLU A 231 -15.33 20.48 0.09
C GLU A 231 -15.08 21.58 1.13
N GLY A 232 -14.81 22.82 0.65
CA GLY A 232 -14.45 23.95 1.50
C GLY A 232 -12.99 23.97 1.97
N ASP A 233 -12.16 23.02 1.56
CA ASP A 233 -10.72 23.07 1.79
C ASP A 233 -10.08 24.16 0.91
N LYS A 234 -9.25 25.02 1.52
CA LYS A 234 -8.64 26.17 0.81
C LYS A 234 -7.64 25.75 -0.26
N GLY A 235 -6.86 24.70 0.00
CA GLY A 235 -5.91 24.17 -0.97
C GLY A 235 -6.62 23.55 -2.17
N LEU A 236 -7.73 22.84 -1.92
CA LEU A 236 -8.58 22.30 -2.98
C LEU A 236 -9.21 23.42 -3.81
N ALA A 237 -9.80 24.45 -3.16
CA ALA A 237 -10.42 25.57 -3.87
C ALA A 237 -9.40 26.33 -4.75
N ALA A 238 -8.16 26.49 -4.28
CA ALA A 238 -7.08 27.10 -5.06
C ALA A 238 -6.68 26.22 -6.27
N ALA A 239 -6.62 24.90 -6.07
CA ALA A 239 -6.32 23.95 -7.14
C ALA A 239 -7.44 23.93 -8.20
N GLU A 240 -8.71 23.92 -7.80
CA GLU A 240 -9.87 24.01 -8.70
C GLU A 240 -9.88 25.30 -9.51
N ALA A 241 -9.62 26.44 -8.84
CA ALA A 241 -9.57 27.77 -9.49
C ALA A 241 -8.42 27.89 -10.52
N ALA A 242 -7.31 27.15 -10.30
CA ALA A 242 -6.21 27.09 -11.23
C ALA A 242 -6.53 26.29 -12.52
N ALA A 243 -7.55 25.43 -12.49
CA ALA A 243 -7.96 24.53 -13.57
C ALA A 243 -6.75 23.83 -14.23
N PRO A 244 -5.96 23.04 -13.48
CA PRO A 244 -4.71 22.48 -13.98
C PRO A 244 -4.98 21.41 -15.06
N THR A 245 -4.24 21.49 -16.15
CA THR A 245 -4.28 20.47 -17.21
C THR A 245 -3.25 19.37 -16.98
N ALA A 246 -2.20 19.62 -16.18
CA ALA A 246 -1.26 18.60 -15.74
C ALA A 246 -1.05 18.67 -14.22
N MET A 247 -0.74 17.52 -13.63
CA MET A 247 -0.40 17.39 -12.22
C MET A 247 0.95 16.71 -12.05
N LEU A 248 1.85 17.32 -11.28
CA LEU A 248 3.15 16.76 -10.94
C LEU A 248 3.12 16.20 -9.51
N LEU A 249 3.57 14.96 -9.35
CA LEU A 249 3.66 14.28 -8.07
C LEU A 249 5.08 14.41 -7.51
N GLY A 250 5.24 15.22 -6.48
CA GLY A 250 6.51 15.40 -5.78
C GLY A 250 7.00 14.11 -5.12
N GLN A 251 8.30 14.02 -4.95
CA GLN A 251 8.99 12.89 -4.31
C GLN A 251 9.69 13.36 -3.03
N TYR A 252 10.28 12.43 -2.28
CA TYR A 252 11.09 12.69 -1.09
C TYR A 252 12.35 11.82 -1.06
N LEU A 253 12.97 11.64 -2.21
CA LEU A 253 14.09 10.71 -2.47
C LEU A 253 15.38 11.17 -1.77
N ALA A 254 15.54 12.47 -1.52
CA ALA A 254 16.64 13.00 -0.74
C ALA A 254 16.55 12.60 0.74
N ALA A 255 15.35 12.62 1.32
CA ALA A 255 15.13 12.14 2.68
C ALA A 255 15.39 10.63 2.81
N LEU A 256 15.21 9.87 1.73
CA LEU A 256 15.55 8.45 1.64
C LEU A 256 17.03 8.19 1.26
N THR A 257 17.85 9.24 1.12
CA THR A 257 19.27 9.17 0.72
C THR A 257 19.50 8.45 -0.61
N ILE A 258 18.52 8.49 -1.52
CA ILE A 258 18.61 7.93 -2.87
C ILE A 258 19.17 8.96 -3.85
N LEU A 259 18.71 10.20 -3.73
CA LEU A 259 19.19 11.37 -4.46
C LEU A 259 19.74 12.41 -3.49
N THR A 260 20.51 13.39 -4.00
CA THR A 260 20.77 14.60 -3.24
C THR A 260 19.56 15.55 -3.31
N PRO A 261 19.45 16.53 -2.41
CA PRO A 261 18.39 17.52 -2.48
C PRO A 261 18.34 18.29 -3.80
N GLU A 262 19.51 18.57 -4.38
CA GLU A 262 19.64 19.27 -5.67
C GLU A 262 19.19 18.39 -6.84
N GLU A 263 19.51 17.10 -6.79
CA GLU A 263 19.06 16.13 -7.80
C GLU A 263 17.54 15.91 -7.74
N GLU A 264 16.95 15.96 -6.55
CA GLU A 264 15.50 15.86 -6.40
C GLU A 264 14.79 17.12 -6.89
N GLU A 265 15.36 18.29 -6.63
CA GLU A 265 14.88 19.56 -7.17
C GLU A 265 14.93 19.57 -8.70
N ASP A 266 16.07 19.14 -9.30
CA ASP A 266 16.19 19.00 -10.76
C ASP A 266 15.18 18.00 -11.33
N LEU A 267 14.89 16.91 -10.62
CA LEU A 267 13.86 15.94 -11.01
C LEU A 267 12.49 16.62 -11.14
N HIS A 268 12.09 17.44 -10.16
CA HIS A 268 10.82 18.16 -10.20
C HIS A 268 10.79 19.21 -11.32
N ILE A 269 11.89 19.93 -11.55
CA ILE A 269 12.02 20.87 -12.68
C ILE A 269 11.91 20.15 -14.02
N ARG A 270 12.50 18.96 -14.16
CA ARG A 270 12.36 18.15 -15.38
C ARG A 270 10.92 17.69 -15.62
N MET A 271 10.17 17.33 -14.54
CA MET A 271 8.74 17.02 -14.65
C MET A 271 7.97 18.24 -15.19
N LEU A 272 8.23 19.41 -14.65
CA LEU A 272 7.61 20.68 -15.10
C LEU A 272 7.93 20.98 -16.57
N ARG A 273 9.21 20.95 -16.95
CA ARG A 273 9.65 21.15 -18.33
C ARG A 273 9.03 20.15 -19.30
N GLY A 274 8.93 18.88 -18.89
CA GLY A 274 8.29 17.83 -19.67
C GLY A 274 6.81 18.09 -19.91
N ALA A 275 6.07 18.46 -18.88
CA ALA A 275 4.66 18.83 -18.97
C ALA A 275 4.44 20.07 -19.87
N ALA A 276 5.29 21.09 -19.72
CA ALA A 276 5.25 22.28 -20.58
C ALA A 276 5.52 21.95 -22.06
N ARG A 277 6.52 21.09 -22.35
CA ARG A 277 6.78 20.60 -23.73
C ARG A 277 5.60 19.80 -24.31
N ALA A 278 4.85 19.10 -23.46
CA ALA A 278 3.63 18.40 -23.86
C ALA A 278 2.42 19.33 -24.02
N GLY A 279 2.61 20.67 -23.96
CA GLY A 279 1.58 21.68 -24.22
C GLY A 279 0.74 22.09 -23.03
N HIS A 280 1.10 21.66 -21.79
CA HIS A 280 0.37 22.04 -20.60
C HIS A 280 0.84 23.41 -20.08
N THR A 281 -0.10 24.35 -19.95
CA THR A 281 0.16 25.74 -19.54
C THR A 281 -0.33 26.06 -18.12
N SER A 282 -1.20 25.24 -17.56
CA SER A 282 -1.65 25.29 -16.17
C SER A 282 -1.31 23.96 -15.48
N ILE A 283 -0.41 24.02 -14.51
CA ILE A 283 0.23 22.86 -13.90
C ILE A 283 0.06 22.94 -12.39
N LEU A 284 -0.39 21.84 -11.76
CA LEU A 284 -0.50 21.70 -10.33
C LEU A 284 0.68 20.85 -9.82
N PHE A 285 1.46 21.38 -8.90
CA PHE A 285 2.46 20.60 -8.18
C PHE A 285 1.92 20.17 -6.83
N LYS A 286 1.85 18.85 -6.61
CA LYS A 286 1.53 18.26 -5.32
C LYS A 286 2.82 17.78 -4.65
N PRO A 287 3.37 18.53 -3.69
CA PRO A 287 4.57 18.13 -2.96
C PRO A 287 4.29 16.85 -2.16
N HIS A 288 5.35 16.09 -1.87
CA HIS A 288 5.26 15.05 -0.85
C HIS A 288 5.10 15.73 0.53
N PRO A 289 4.29 15.20 1.45
CA PRO A 289 4.03 15.84 2.75
C PRO A 289 5.29 16.19 3.57
N THR A 290 6.39 15.47 3.35
CA THR A 290 7.68 15.70 4.03
C THR A 290 8.69 16.51 3.21
N ALA A 291 8.29 17.03 2.03
CA ALA A 291 9.20 17.75 1.14
C ALA A 291 9.55 19.14 1.70
N PRO A 292 10.83 19.60 1.56
CA PRO A 292 11.22 20.95 1.95
C PRO A 292 10.56 22.03 1.09
N ALA A 293 10.15 23.15 1.71
CA ALA A 293 9.53 24.29 1.02
C ALA A 293 10.42 24.93 -0.08
N ARG A 294 11.74 24.74 -0.03
CA ARG A 294 12.66 25.26 -1.06
C ARG A 294 12.38 24.71 -2.46
N TYR A 295 11.86 23.48 -2.58
CA TYR A 295 11.55 22.89 -3.89
C TYR A 295 10.47 23.66 -4.64
N SER A 296 9.53 24.28 -3.93
CA SER A 296 8.50 25.11 -4.55
C SER A 296 9.08 26.35 -5.20
N ARG A 297 10.11 27.01 -4.57
CA ARG A 297 10.74 28.21 -5.13
C ARG A 297 11.46 27.94 -6.46
N ALA A 298 12.26 26.89 -6.54
CA ALA A 298 12.97 26.53 -7.78
C ALA A 298 11.98 26.18 -8.91
N LEU A 299 10.86 25.55 -8.55
CA LEU A 299 9.79 25.27 -9.51
C LEU A 299 9.09 26.54 -9.97
N ASP A 300 8.83 27.52 -9.09
CA ASP A 300 8.23 28.80 -9.44
C ASP A 300 9.12 29.60 -10.41
N GLU A 301 10.43 29.62 -10.16
CA GLU A 301 11.42 30.23 -11.06
C GLU A 301 11.41 29.56 -12.45
N ALA A 302 11.45 28.22 -12.48
CA ALA A 302 11.40 27.47 -13.73
C ALA A 302 10.05 27.64 -14.46
N ALA A 303 8.94 27.77 -13.76
CA ALA A 303 7.63 28.02 -14.36
C ALA A 303 7.56 29.40 -15.01
N ALA A 304 8.12 30.41 -14.35
CA ALA A 304 8.22 31.77 -14.90
C ALA A 304 9.05 31.81 -16.18
N GLU A 305 10.21 31.11 -16.21
CA GLU A 305 11.05 30.99 -17.42
C GLU A 305 10.30 30.31 -18.58
N LEU A 306 9.46 29.31 -18.27
CA LEU A 306 8.69 28.56 -19.29
C LEU A 306 7.40 29.27 -19.70
N GLY A 307 6.99 30.33 -19.00
CA GLY A 307 5.73 31.03 -19.25
C GLY A 307 4.48 30.16 -18.93
N VAL A 308 4.61 29.21 -17.99
CA VAL A 308 3.50 28.37 -17.53
C VAL A 308 3.00 28.81 -16.15
N ARG A 309 1.71 28.61 -15.89
CA ARG A 309 1.14 28.84 -14.57
C ARG A 309 1.36 27.62 -13.69
N LEU A 310 2.13 27.76 -12.63
CA LEU A 310 2.32 26.76 -11.62
C LEU A 310 1.47 27.10 -10.38
N THR A 311 0.75 26.12 -9.86
CA THR A 311 0.08 26.18 -8.57
C THR A 311 0.65 25.08 -7.69
N THR A 312 1.21 25.43 -6.55
CA THR A 312 1.67 24.46 -5.56
C THR A 312 0.54 24.19 -4.60
N LEU A 313 0.18 22.91 -4.43
CA LEU A 313 -0.84 22.49 -3.46
C LEU A 313 -0.36 22.78 -2.04
N ASP A 314 -1.16 23.52 -1.30
CA ASP A 314 -1.02 23.69 0.14
C ASP A 314 -2.02 22.78 0.85
N GLY A 315 -1.51 21.88 1.68
CA GLY A 315 -2.32 20.98 2.48
C GLY A 315 -2.20 19.49 2.10
N PRO A 316 -2.70 18.62 2.99
CA PRO A 316 -2.48 17.18 2.97
C PRO A 316 -3.59 16.42 2.22
N LEU A 317 -4.04 16.90 1.08
CA LEU A 317 -5.05 16.22 0.27
C LEU A 317 -4.48 14.97 -0.42
N LEU A 318 -5.29 13.95 -0.59
CA LEU A 318 -4.96 12.82 -1.47
C LEU A 318 -4.86 13.30 -2.93
N ALA A 319 -4.01 12.66 -3.70
CA ALA A 319 -3.91 12.91 -5.13
C ALA A 319 -5.23 12.56 -5.85
N GLU A 320 -5.90 11.54 -5.38
CA GLU A 320 -7.17 11.04 -5.88
C GLU A 320 -8.30 12.08 -5.75
N THR A 321 -8.32 12.85 -4.67
CA THR A 321 -9.23 13.99 -4.51
C THR A 321 -9.02 15.02 -5.63
N LEU A 322 -7.76 15.30 -5.98
CA LEU A 322 -7.42 16.24 -7.05
C LEU A 322 -7.74 15.68 -8.44
N TYR A 323 -7.61 14.35 -8.64
CA TYR A 323 -8.01 13.71 -9.89
C TYR A 323 -9.51 13.85 -10.12
N GLU A 324 -10.31 13.64 -9.10
CA GLU A 324 -11.76 13.76 -9.20
C GLU A 324 -12.22 15.20 -9.36
N ARG A 325 -11.65 16.13 -8.61
CA ARG A 325 -12.12 17.51 -8.53
C ARG A 325 -11.52 18.42 -9.59
N CYS A 326 -10.27 18.21 -9.98
CA CYS A 326 -9.59 19.06 -10.98
C CYS A 326 -9.54 18.41 -12.36
N ALA A 327 -9.72 17.08 -12.48
CA ALA A 327 -9.71 16.31 -13.71
C ALA A 327 -8.51 16.64 -14.63
N PRO A 328 -7.24 16.56 -14.16
CA PRO A 328 -6.09 16.84 -15.01
C PRO A 328 -6.03 15.83 -16.17
N THR A 329 -5.52 16.27 -17.31
CA THR A 329 -5.39 15.42 -18.49
C THR A 329 -4.03 14.71 -18.60
N LEU A 330 -3.11 14.99 -17.68
CA LEU A 330 -1.82 14.33 -17.53
C LEU A 330 -1.39 14.30 -16.06
N VAL A 331 -0.86 13.17 -15.59
CA VAL A 331 -0.16 13.05 -14.30
C VAL A 331 1.29 12.63 -14.54
N VAL A 332 2.23 13.37 -13.96
CA VAL A 332 3.67 13.11 -14.07
C VAL A 332 4.24 12.77 -12.70
N GLY A 333 5.05 11.73 -12.63
CA GLY A 333 5.73 11.33 -11.41
C GLY A 333 6.99 10.51 -11.67
N CYS A 334 7.63 10.00 -10.62
CA CYS A 334 8.77 9.10 -10.76
C CYS A 334 8.37 7.62 -10.65
N PHE A 335 7.67 7.23 -9.58
CA PHE A 335 7.15 5.85 -9.36
C PHE A 335 6.06 5.81 -8.28
N SER A 336 5.32 6.88 -8.12
CA SER A 336 4.23 6.97 -7.14
C SER A 336 3.09 6.02 -7.45
N THR A 337 2.55 5.36 -6.43
CA THR A 337 1.30 4.58 -6.55
C THR A 337 0.16 5.41 -7.12
N ALA A 338 0.09 6.70 -6.78
CA ALA A 338 -0.94 7.62 -7.26
C ALA A 338 -0.96 7.77 -8.80
N MET A 339 0.15 7.53 -9.52
CA MET A 339 0.14 7.45 -10.98
C MET A 339 -0.72 6.29 -11.48
N PHE A 340 -0.62 5.15 -10.82
CA PHE A 340 -1.38 3.95 -11.18
C PHE A 340 -2.85 4.08 -10.79
N THR A 341 -3.14 4.74 -9.66
CA THR A 341 -4.50 5.11 -9.29
C THR A 341 -5.12 6.05 -10.33
N ALA A 342 -4.37 7.06 -10.81
CA ALA A 342 -4.80 7.96 -11.88
C ALA A 342 -5.18 7.19 -13.15
N ALA A 343 -4.33 6.26 -13.56
CA ALA A 343 -4.55 5.46 -14.77
C ALA A 343 -5.71 4.45 -14.60
N ALA A 344 -5.71 3.67 -13.50
CA ALA A 344 -6.65 2.57 -13.29
C ALA A 344 -8.07 3.08 -13.00
N TYR A 345 -8.21 4.07 -12.12
CA TYR A 345 -9.52 4.49 -11.61
C TYR A 345 -10.08 5.74 -12.29
N TYR A 346 -9.22 6.60 -12.82
CA TYR A 346 -9.65 7.86 -13.46
C TYR A 346 -9.38 7.90 -14.97
N GLY A 347 -8.67 6.90 -15.52
CA GLY A 347 -8.33 6.85 -16.95
C GLY A 347 -7.42 8.00 -17.42
N ILE A 348 -6.70 8.64 -16.49
CA ILE A 348 -5.82 9.76 -16.77
C ILE A 348 -4.49 9.23 -17.35
N PRO A 349 -4.01 9.76 -18.48
CA PRO A 349 -2.67 9.49 -18.96
C PRO A 349 -1.60 9.80 -17.93
N VAL A 350 -0.58 8.95 -17.85
CA VAL A 350 0.53 9.11 -16.89
C VAL A 350 1.87 9.04 -17.61
N ALA A 351 2.83 9.83 -17.13
CA ALA A 351 4.20 9.82 -17.66
C ALA A 351 5.21 9.81 -16.51
N ARG A 352 6.35 9.17 -16.72
CA ARG A 352 7.43 9.12 -15.74
C ARG A 352 8.59 10.04 -16.09
N VAL A 353 9.30 10.50 -15.05
CA VAL A 353 10.58 11.21 -15.18
C VAL A 353 11.54 10.66 -14.12
N GLY A 354 12.77 10.38 -14.53
CA GLY A 354 13.87 10.02 -13.63
C GLY A 354 13.80 8.60 -13.05
N THR A 355 12.85 7.77 -13.40
CA THR A 355 12.65 6.41 -12.86
C THR A 355 13.88 5.53 -13.02
N ARG A 356 14.54 5.56 -14.20
CA ARG A 356 15.78 4.81 -14.45
C ARG A 356 16.95 5.26 -13.59
N LEU A 357 17.10 6.56 -13.37
CA LEU A 357 18.11 7.11 -12.47
C LEU A 357 17.94 6.56 -11.04
N VAL A 358 16.70 6.58 -10.53
CA VAL A 358 16.39 6.08 -9.19
C VAL A 358 16.60 4.56 -9.12
N LEU A 359 16.19 3.81 -10.14
CA LEU A 359 16.38 2.37 -10.22
C LEU A 359 17.86 1.97 -10.19
N ASP A 360 18.72 2.80 -10.80
CA ASP A 360 20.16 2.62 -10.77
C ASP A 360 20.78 2.92 -9.40
N ARG A 361 20.27 3.90 -8.70
CA ARG A 361 20.81 4.38 -7.42
C ARG A 361 20.33 3.57 -6.23
N ILE A 362 19.12 3.02 -6.30
CA ILE A 362 18.48 2.36 -5.16
C ILE A 362 19.32 1.19 -4.62
N THR A 363 19.60 1.24 -3.32
CA THR A 363 20.36 0.25 -2.57
C THR A 363 19.70 -0.01 -1.22
N PRO A 364 19.83 -1.23 -0.64
CA PRO A 364 20.37 -2.46 -1.26
C PRO A 364 19.51 -2.95 -2.42
N TYR A 365 19.92 -3.99 -3.15
CA TYR A 365 19.11 -4.55 -4.24
C TYR A 365 17.74 -5.02 -3.78
N GLU A 366 17.64 -5.45 -2.54
CA GLU A 366 16.43 -5.91 -1.85
C GLU A 366 15.47 -4.79 -1.41
N ASN A 367 15.77 -3.52 -1.72
CA ASN A 367 14.90 -2.41 -1.36
C ASN A 367 13.52 -2.56 -2.03
N SER A 368 12.44 -2.47 -1.25
CA SER A 368 11.07 -2.73 -1.70
C SER A 368 10.61 -1.80 -2.85
N ASN A 369 11.16 -0.57 -2.91
CA ASN A 369 10.87 0.37 -4.00
C ASN A 369 11.37 -0.09 -5.38
N ARG A 370 12.21 -1.14 -5.44
CA ARG A 370 12.65 -1.70 -6.74
C ARG A 370 11.49 -2.21 -7.57
N ILE A 371 10.47 -2.80 -6.95
CA ILE A 371 9.29 -3.32 -7.66
C ILE A 371 8.45 -2.18 -8.25
N PRO A 372 8.01 -1.16 -7.48
CA PRO A 372 7.34 0.01 -8.05
C PRO A 372 8.13 0.67 -9.20
N LEU A 373 9.44 0.84 -9.02
CA LEU A 373 10.32 1.38 -10.06
C LEU A 373 10.35 0.50 -11.31
N THR A 374 10.42 -0.82 -11.16
CA THR A 374 10.42 -1.75 -12.30
C THR A 374 9.08 -1.72 -13.04
N ILE A 375 7.96 -1.71 -12.32
CA ILE A 375 6.62 -1.60 -12.91
C ILE A 375 6.50 -0.28 -13.68
N THR A 376 6.88 0.83 -13.05
CA THR A 376 6.78 2.16 -13.65
C THR A 376 7.68 2.29 -14.90
N ASP A 377 8.92 1.82 -14.82
CA ASP A 377 9.84 1.88 -15.98
C ASP A 377 9.36 1.03 -17.16
N HIS A 378 8.72 -0.10 -16.86
CA HIS A 378 8.23 -1.02 -17.89
C HIS A 378 6.93 -0.56 -18.57
N LEU A 379 6.00 0.04 -17.80
CA LEU A 379 4.65 0.37 -18.26
C LEU A 379 4.46 1.83 -18.67
N VAL A 380 5.10 2.75 -17.94
CA VAL A 380 4.82 4.18 -18.06
C VAL A 380 5.80 4.83 -19.03
N PRO A 381 5.33 5.58 -20.03
CA PRO A 381 6.20 6.25 -20.99
C PRO A 381 7.08 7.29 -20.30
N ASP A 382 8.33 7.40 -20.74
CA ASP A 382 9.27 8.42 -20.28
C ASP A 382 8.95 9.76 -20.92
N LEU A 383 8.61 10.76 -20.12
CA LEU A 383 8.21 12.08 -20.61
C LEU A 383 9.35 12.81 -21.35
N ASP A 384 10.61 12.50 -20.99
CA ASP A 384 11.77 13.07 -21.66
C ASP A 384 12.03 12.48 -23.06
N GLU A 385 11.54 11.27 -23.31
CA GLU A 385 11.66 10.55 -24.62
C GLU A 385 10.47 10.82 -25.56
N LEU A 386 9.37 11.41 -25.05
CA LEU A 386 8.21 11.74 -25.88
C LEU A 386 8.53 12.94 -26.81
N PRO A 387 8.10 12.86 -28.09
CA PRO A 387 8.27 14.00 -29.00
C PRO A 387 7.50 15.21 -28.51
N ALA A 388 8.11 16.40 -28.64
CA ALA A 388 7.39 17.64 -28.40
C ALA A 388 6.22 17.75 -29.37
N LEU A 389 5.01 17.97 -28.86
CA LEU A 389 3.86 18.22 -29.71
C LEU A 389 3.99 19.61 -30.35
N PRO A 390 3.65 19.76 -31.65
CA PRO A 390 3.45 21.08 -32.22
C PRO A 390 2.30 21.74 -31.44
N ALA A 391 2.46 23.03 -31.11
CA ALA A 391 1.43 23.81 -30.44
C ALA A 391 0.14 23.74 -31.27
N LEU A 392 -0.85 22.99 -30.81
CA LEU A 392 -2.17 22.93 -31.42
C LEU A 392 -2.99 24.12 -30.95
N PRO A 393 -3.70 24.83 -31.87
CA PRO A 393 -4.69 25.81 -31.44
C PRO A 393 -5.77 25.10 -30.60
N ALA A 394 -6.22 25.77 -29.55
CA ALA A 394 -7.25 25.26 -28.65
C ALA A 394 -8.52 24.88 -29.46
N LEU A 395 -8.75 23.59 -29.62
CA LEU A 395 -9.99 23.05 -30.16
C LEU A 395 -10.95 22.74 -29.00
N PRO A 396 -12.27 22.96 -29.17
CA PRO A 396 -13.26 22.63 -28.16
C PRO A 396 -13.23 21.13 -27.88
N ALA A 397 -13.42 20.78 -26.61
CA ALA A 397 -13.43 19.40 -26.13
C ALA A 397 -14.48 18.56 -26.90
N LEU A 398 -14.00 17.60 -27.68
CA LEU A 398 -14.84 16.57 -28.27
C LEU A 398 -15.05 15.44 -27.23
N PRO A 399 -16.21 14.77 -27.23
CA PRO A 399 -16.46 13.64 -26.35
C PRO A 399 -15.44 12.53 -26.61
N ALA A 400 -15.00 11.87 -25.54
CA ALA A 400 -13.96 10.84 -25.59
C ALA A 400 -14.34 9.70 -26.54
N PRO A 401 -13.46 9.29 -27.48
CA PRO A 401 -13.72 8.12 -28.29
C PRO A 401 -13.48 6.85 -27.44
N ASP A 402 -14.45 5.96 -27.43
CA ASP A 402 -14.31 4.61 -26.91
C ASP A 402 -13.44 3.77 -27.85
N GLY A 403 -12.14 3.62 -27.52
CA GLY A 403 -11.22 2.77 -28.30
C GLY A 403 -9.84 2.65 -27.63
N PRO A 404 -9.13 1.52 -27.80
CA PRO A 404 -7.84 1.26 -27.15
C PRO A 404 -6.68 2.15 -27.62
N ASP A 405 -6.86 2.91 -28.73
CA ASP A 405 -5.82 3.74 -29.35
C ASP A 405 -6.00 5.25 -29.12
N ALA A 406 -6.88 5.67 -28.18
CA ALA A 406 -7.11 7.07 -27.90
C ALA A 406 -5.86 7.71 -27.25
N GLN A 407 -5.09 8.50 -28.05
CA GLN A 407 -4.04 9.36 -27.51
C GLN A 407 -4.65 10.34 -26.52
N GLY A 408 -4.12 10.38 -25.29
CA GLY A 408 -4.49 11.37 -24.30
C GLY A 408 -4.12 12.79 -24.75
N ALA A 409 -4.69 13.81 -24.10
CA ALA A 409 -4.28 15.18 -24.29
C ALA A 409 -2.76 15.30 -24.06
N GLY A 410 -2.04 15.99 -24.96
CA GLY A 410 -0.58 16.08 -24.87
C GLY A 410 0.20 14.92 -25.50
N GLY A 411 -0.44 14.03 -26.28
CA GLY A 411 0.25 12.94 -26.99
C GLY A 411 0.81 11.83 -26.09
N VAL A 412 0.50 11.84 -24.79
CA VAL A 412 0.88 10.78 -23.85
C VAL A 412 -0.13 9.65 -23.96
N PRO A 413 0.31 8.40 -24.28
CA PRO A 413 -0.60 7.27 -24.37
C PRO A 413 -1.17 6.90 -22.99
N ARG A 414 -2.40 6.40 -22.97
CA ARG A 414 -2.96 5.79 -21.75
C ARG A 414 -2.27 4.45 -21.48
N LEU A 415 -2.16 4.08 -20.22
CA LEU A 415 -1.71 2.73 -19.87
C LEU A 415 -2.70 1.68 -20.39
N PRO A 416 -2.21 0.51 -20.82
CA PRO A 416 -3.07 -0.60 -21.20
C PRO A 416 -3.91 -1.03 -19.99
N ARG A 417 -5.17 -1.41 -20.24
CA ARG A 417 -6.06 -1.91 -19.18
C ARG A 417 -5.52 -3.16 -18.49
N THR A 418 -4.86 -4.02 -19.27
CA THR A 418 -4.20 -5.23 -18.76
C THR A 418 -2.71 -5.10 -19.03
N ALA A 419 -1.90 -5.45 -18.04
CA ALA A 419 -0.44 -5.45 -18.18
C ALA A 419 0.00 -6.39 -19.31
N PRO A 420 1.06 -6.04 -20.06
CA PRO A 420 1.62 -6.94 -21.08
C PRO A 420 2.17 -8.21 -20.44
N ASP A 421 2.09 -9.32 -21.17
CA ASP A 421 2.53 -10.65 -20.68
C ASP A 421 4.00 -10.68 -20.25
N SER A 422 4.80 -9.74 -20.74
CA SER A 422 6.23 -9.60 -20.36
C SER A 422 6.45 -9.13 -18.94
N LEU A 423 5.50 -8.42 -18.31
CA LEU A 423 5.70 -7.80 -17.01
C LEU A 423 5.73 -8.83 -15.86
N ALA A 424 4.78 -9.74 -15.81
CA ALA A 424 4.69 -10.70 -14.71
C ALA A 424 5.94 -11.59 -14.56
N PRO A 425 6.51 -12.16 -15.66
CA PRO A 425 7.78 -12.90 -15.58
C PRO A 425 8.96 -12.02 -15.18
N LEU A 426 9.03 -10.75 -15.65
CA LEU A 426 10.04 -9.79 -15.22
C LEU A 426 9.99 -9.56 -13.72
N LEU A 427 8.80 -9.27 -13.16
CA LEU A 427 8.63 -9.02 -11.72
C LEU A 427 8.97 -10.24 -10.87
N ARG A 428 8.60 -11.44 -11.32
CA ARG A 428 9.01 -12.71 -10.66
C ARG A 428 10.53 -12.87 -10.65
N THR A 429 11.19 -12.54 -11.75
CA THR A 429 12.66 -12.61 -11.87
C THR A 429 13.35 -11.57 -10.99
N VAL A 430 12.89 -10.32 -10.99
CA VAL A 430 13.39 -9.26 -10.10
C VAL A 430 13.13 -9.64 -8.64
N GLY A 431 11.92 -10.11 -8.33
CA GLY A 431 11.51 -10.57 -6.99
C GLY A 431 12.39 -11.72 -6.48
N TYR A 432 12.66 -12.72 -7.33
CA TYR A 432 13.63 -13.77 -7.00
C TYR A 432 15.02 -13.19 -6.72
N CYS A 433 15.51 -12.31 -7.58
CA CYS A 433 16.80 -11.66 -7.35
C CYS A 433 16.81 -10.81 -6.06
N MET A 434 15.68 -10.25 -5.63
CA MET A 434 15.57 -9.57 -4.33
C MET A 434 15.63 -10.56 -3.17
N GLN A 435 14.83 -11.64 -3.21
CA GLN A 435 14.59 -12.53 -2.07
C GLN A 435 14.72 -14.02 -2.43
N ALA A 436 15.86 -14.39 -3.05
CA ALA A 436 16.12 -15.76 -3.51
C ALA A 436 16.00 -16.84 -2.42
N LYS A 437 16.25 -16.50 -1.15
CA LYS A 437 16.14 -17.44 -0.02
C LYS A 437 14.69 -17.70 0.39
N LEU A 438 13.80 -16.74 0.18
CA LEU A 438 12.37 -16.86 0.50
C LEU A 438 11.61 -17.55 -0.63
N HIS A 439 12.05 -17.36 -1.86
CA HIS A 439 11.37 -17.89 -3.06
C HIS A 439 12.25 -18.84 -3.88
N PRO A 440 12.80 -19.93 -3.29
CA PRO A 440 13.70 -20.82 -4.04
C PRO A 440 13.02 -21.47 -5.26
N GLY A 441 11.71 -21.65 -5.22
CA GLY A 441 10.92 -22.21 -6.33
C GLY A 441 10.89 -21.33 -7.58
N LEU A 442 11.15 -20.01 -7.46
CA LEU A 442 11.21 -19.11 -8.62
C LEU A 442 12.54 -19.17 -9.38
N ARG A 443 13.53 -19.95 -8.90
CA ARG A 443 14.86 -19.99 -9.50
C ARG A 443 14.85 -20.48 -10.96
N PRO A 444 14.16 -21.59 -11.30
CA PRO A 444 14.13 -22.07 -12.68
C PRO A 444 13.59 -21.02 -13.66
N ASP A 445 12.44 -20.42 -13.31
CA ASP A 445 11.79 -19.38 -14.12
C ASP A 445 12.69 -18.16 -14.30
N ALA A 446 13.38 -17.74 -13.24
CA ALA A 446 14.30 -16.61 -13.28
C ALA A 446 15.56 -16.90 -14.12
N GLU A 447 16.09 -18.13 -14.06
CA GLU A 447 17.23 -18.53 -14.92
C GLU A 447 16.86 -18.59 -16.40
N GLU A 448 15.69 -19.11 -16.73
CA GLU A 448 15.15 -19.17 -18.09
C GLU A 448 14.92 -17.77 -18.62
N TRP A 449 14.18 -16.95 -17.90
CA TRP A 449 13.91 -15.57 -18.30
C TRP A 449 15.20 -14.78 -18.56
N LEU A 450 16.20 -14.88 -17.67
CA LEU A 450 17.47 -14.17 -17.86
C LEU A 450 18.30 -14.67 -19.05
N ARG A 451 18.19 -15.94 -19.45
CA ARG A 451 18.86 -16.44 -20.67
C ARG A 451 18.25 -15.87 -21.93
N GLU A 452 16.93 -15.67 -21.94
CA GLU A 452 16.18 -15.28 -23.12
C GLU A 452 16.04 -13.76 -23.28
N HIS A 453 15.92 -13.03 -22.16
CA HIS A 453 15.50 -11.64 -22.16
C HIS A 453 16.53 -10.66 -21.57
N LEU A 454 17.74 -11.12 -21.16
CA LEU A 454 18.74 -10.21 -20.63
C LEU A 454 19.51 -9.55 -21.77
N ASP A 455 19.03 -8.43 -22.22
CA ASP A 455 19.55 -7.62 -23.32
C ASP A 455 19.77 -6.14 -22.88
N PRO A 456 20.23 -5.23 -23.77
CA PRO A 456 20.41 -3.81 -23.42
C PRO A 456 19.16 -3.10 -22.90
N THR A 457 17.95 -3.57 -23.24
CA THR A 457 16.68 -2.95 -22.83
C THR A 457 16.22 -3.39 -21.44
N THR A 458 16.67 -4.55 -20.96
CA THR A 458 16.24 -5.15 -19.68
C THR A 458 17.34 -5.26 -18.64
N GLN A 459 18.63 -5.19 -19.06
CA GLN A 459 19.75 -5.35 -18.15
C GLN A 459 19.80 -4.36 -16.98
N HIS A 460 19.20 -3.17 -17.13
CA HIS A 460 19.18 -2.13 -16.11
C HIS A 460 18.33 -2.50 -14.90
N TYR A 461 17.40 -3.47 -14.99
CA TYR A 461 16.66 -4.01 -13.84
C TYR A 461 17.53 -4.83 -12.90
N PHE A 462 18.68 -5.31 -13.39
CA PHE A 462 19.55 -6.24 -12.68
C PHE A 462 20.95 -5.67 -12.41
N LYS A 463 21.42 -5.83 -11.18
CA LYS A 463 22.81 -5.50 -10.85
C LYS A 463 23.69 -6.72 -11.10
N ARG A 464 24.71 -6.60 -11.97
CA ARG A 464 25.63 -7.68 -12.32
C ARG A 464 26.20 -8.41 -11.08
N ARG A 465 26.56 -7.65 -10.03
CA ARG A 465 27.04 -8.24 -8.77
C ARG A 465 25.99 -9.12 -8.10
N ARG A 466 24.70 -8.74 -8.19
CA ARG A 466 23.61 -9.54 -7.63
C ARG A 466 23.42 -10.84 -8.39
N LEU A 467 23.37 -10.79 -9.72
CA LEU A 467 23.31 -12.00 -10.57
C LEU A 467 24.49 -12.92 -10.28
N GLN A 468 25.71 -12.38 -10.17
CA GLN A 468 26.90 -13.14 -9.83
C GLN A 468 26.79 -13.81 -8.44
N SER A 469 26.29 -13.12 -7.43
CA SER A 469 26.13 -13.67 -6.07
C SER A 469 25.15 -14.83 -6.02
N LEU A 470 24.13 -14.79 -6.87
CA LEU A 470 23.10 -15.82 -7.00
C LEU A 470 23.45 -16.92 -8.02
N THR A 471 24.58 -16.76 -8.73
CA THR A 471 25.01 -17.69 -9.80
C THR A 471 23.99 -17.78 -10.93
N LEU A 472 23.45 -16.63 -11.35
CA LEU A 472 22.47 -16.49 -12.42
C LEU A 472 23.11 -16.06 -13.74
N PRO A 473 22.45 -16.29 -14.89
CA PRO A 473 22.84 -15.73 -16.19
C PRO A 473 23.09 -14.22 -16.10
N GLY A 474 24.05 -13.70 -16.88
CA GLY A 474 24.44 -12.28 -16.86
C GLY A 474 25.40 -11.87 -15.72
N GLY A 475 25.60 -12.71 -14.70
CA GLY A 475 26.54 -12.42 -13.61
C GLY A 475 28.03 -12.50 -14.01
N GLY A 476 28.34 -13.15 -15.12
CA GLY A 476 29.71 -13.41 -15.55
C GLY A 476 30.42 -14.53 -14.76
N PRO A 477 31.59 -14.99 -15.19
CA PRO A 477 32.32 -16.00 -14.47
C PRO A 477 32.71 -15.48 -13.07
N ARG A 478 32.60 -16.33 -12.05
CA ARG A 478 33.22 -16.06 -10.74
C ARG A 478 34.69 -15.89 -10.97
N GLY A 479 35.22 -14.69 -10.82
CA GLY A 479 36.64 -14.44 -11.07
C GLY A 479 37.52 -15.46 -10.36
N ALA A 480 38.58 -15.94 -11.04
CA ALA A 480 39.56 -16.89 -10.53
C ALA A 480 40.10 -16.50 -9.14
N ALA A 481 40.07 -15.23 -8.78
CA ALA A 481 40.48 -14.71 -7.47
C ALA A 481 39.66 -15.26 -6.28
N VAL A 482 38.38 -15.64 -6.46
CA VAL A 482 37.62 -16.26 -5.36
C VAL A 482 37.96 -17.73 -5.20
N ARG A 483 38.29 -18.43 -6.29
CA ARG A 483 38.77 -19.81 -6.22
C ARG A 483 40.14 -19.84 -5.55
N LEU A 484 41.04 -18.89 -5.88
CA LEU A 484 42.38 -18.81 -5.25
C LEU A 484 42.30 -18.54 -3.75
N ARG A 485 41.44 -17.63 -3.29
CA ARG A 485 41.24 -17.33 -1.86
C ARG A 485 40.67 -18.53 -1.09
N ARG A 486 39.81 -19.33 -1.68
CA ARG A 486 39.28 -20.56 -1.06
C ARG A 486 40.33 -21.67 -1.00
N THR A 487 41.15 -21.80 -2.04
CA THR A 487 42.24 -22.78 -2.10
C THR A 487 43.36 -22.38 -1.11
N VAL A 488 43.77 -21.10 -1.06
CA VAL A 488 44.76 -20.58 -0.13
C VAL A 488 44.30 -20.69 1.34
N ARG A 489 43.00 -20.51 1.61
CA ARG A 489 42.45 -20.69 2.97
C ARG A 489 42.36 -22.17 3.39
N ARG A 490 42.13 -23.09 2.44
CA ARG A 490 42.17 -24.53 2.69
C ARG A 490 43.61 -25.02 2.90
N THR A 491 44.60 -24.55 2.11
CA THR A 491 46.02 -24.91 2.28
C THR A 491 46.61 -24.32 3.56
N ARG A 492 46.19 -23.12 4.02
CA ARG A 492 46.63 -22.60 5.32
C ARG A 492 46.02 -23.37 6.50
N SER A 493 44.78 -23.86 6.39
CA SER A 493 44.15 -24.69 7.42
C SER A 493 44.72 -26.12 7.50
N THR A 494 45.31 -26.63 6.42
CA THR A 494 45.99 -27.95 6.40
C THR A 494 47.48 -27.88 6.75
N LEU A 495 48.09 -26.71 6.74
CA LEU A 495 49.52 -26.52 7.06
C LEU A 495 49.78 -25.91 8.46
N GLY A 496 48.68 -25.64 9.25
CA GLY A 496 48.83 -25.21 10.65
C GLY A 496 49.57 -23.88 10.84
N LEU A 497 49.50 -22.95 9.85
CA LEU A 497 50.09 -21.61 9.88
C LEU A 497 48.97 -20.52 9.86
#